data_aaa31f2b62ae97b020f1d1c52f1c8e72
#
_entry.id   aaa31f2b62ae97b020f1d1c52f1c8e72
#
_cell.length_a   1.000
_cell.length_b   1.000
_cell.length_c   1.000
_cell.angle_alpha   90.00
_cell.angle_beta   90.00
_cell.angle_gamma   90.00
#
_symmetry.space_group_name_H-M   'P 1'
#
loop_
_entity.id
_entity.type
_entity.pdbx_description
1 polymer ?
#
loop_
_entity_poly.entity_id
_entity_poly.type
_entity_poly.pdbx_seq_one_letter_code
_entity_poly.pdbx_strand_id
1 'polypeptide(L)'
;DSDSLIVCNGYKDESYIELALLAQKMGKRIFLVVEKMNELKLIAKMAKQLNVEPNIGIRIKLASSGSGKWEESGGDASKFGLTSSELLEALDFLESKGMKDCLKLIHFHIGSQVTKIRRIKTALREASQFYVQLHSMGFKVEFVDIGGGLGVDYDGTRSSSSEGSVNYSIQEYVNDSISTLVDVSDKNGIPHPNIITESGRA
;
A
#
# COMPACT_ATOMS: atom_id res chain seq x y z
N ASP A 1 -11.66 19.29 0.06
CA ASP A 1 -12.27 18.96 1.35
C ASP A 1 -11.20 18.96 2.44
N SER A 2 -11.49 19.55 3.63
CA SER A 2 -10.51 19.66 4.72
C SER A 2 -10.06 18.29 5.22
N ASP A 3 -10.92 17.30 5.14
CA ASP A 3 -10.74 15.95 5.70
C ASP A 3 -10.31 14.90 4.67
N SER A 4 -10.06 15.34 3.41
CA SER A 4 -9.60 14.43 2.37
C SER A 4 -8.22 13.87 2.70
N LEU A 5 -8.09 12.56 2.54
CA LEU A 5 -6.85 11.84 2.68
C LEU A 5 -6.06 11.94 1.38
N ILE A 6 -4.78 12.26 1.47
CA ILE A 6 -3.87 12.40 0.32
C ILE A 6 -2.77 11.35 0.46
N VAL A 7 -2.73 10.40 -0.47
CA VAL A 7 -1.69 9.36 -0.53
C VAL A 7 -0.66 9.75 -1.59
N CYS A 8 0.57 9.97 -1.16
CA CYS A 8 1.69 10.39 -2.00
C CYS A 8 2.52 9.17 -2.42
N ASN A 9 2.14 8.56 -3.53
CA ASN A 9 2.87 7.44 -4.16
C ASN A 9 3.98 7.91 -5.09
N GLY A 10 4.76 6.97 -5.61
CA GLY A 10 5.85 7.22 -6.54
C GLY A 10 7.11 7.80 -5.89
N TYR A 11 8.14 8.02 -6.71
CA TYR A 11 9.39 8.60 -6.23
C TYR A 11 9.23 10.06 -5.86
N LYS A 12 9.84 10.44 -4.73
CA LYS A 12 9.75 11.79 -4.17
C LYS A 12 11.15 12.37 -3.98
N ASP A 13 11.35 13.56 -4.49
CA ASP A 13 12.53 14.38 -4.21
C ASP A 13 12.34 15.21 -2.92
N GLU A 14 13.37 15.95 -2.56
CA GLU A 14 13.38 16.78 -1.35
C GLU A 14 12.28 17.84 -1.36
N SER A 15 12.06 18.50 -2.51
CA SER A 15 11.03 19.54 -2.65
C SER A 15 9.62 18.99 -2.52
N TYR A 16 9.38 17.80 -3.08
CA TYR A 16 8.10 17.12 -2.94
C TYR A 16 7.80 16.78 -1.48
N ILE A 17 8.79 16.20 -0.78
CA ILE A 17 8.64 15.80 0.63
C ILE A 17 8.42 17.04 1.51
N GLU A 18 9.17 18.11 1.27
CA GLU A 18 9.02 19.39 1.97
C GLU A 18 7.59 19.93 1.82
N LEU A 19 7.09 20.02 0.58
CA LEU A 19 5.74 20.50 0.31
C LEU A 19 4.66 19.64 0.99
N ALA A 20 4.80 18.33 0.95
CA ALA A 20 3.87 17.40 1.59
C ALA A 20 3.85 17.57 3.13
N LEU A 21 5.03 17.72 3.75
CA LEU A 21 5.14 17.95 5.20
C LEU A 21 4.59 19.32 5.61
N LEU A 22 4.82 20.37 4.80
CA LEU A 22 4.23 21.69 5.04
C LEU A 22 2.70 21.66 4.94
N ALA A 23 2.17 20.94 3.94
CA ALA A 23 0.73 20.77 3.81
C ALA A 23 0.15 19.96 4.97
N GLN A 24 0.87 18.95 5.48
CA GLN A 24 0.48 18.23 6.70
C GLN A 24 0.48 19.17 7.92
N LYS A 25 1.47 20.03 8.06
CA LYS A 25 1.52 21.06 9.11
C LYS A 25 0.35 22.05 9.04
N MET A 26 -0.20 22.27 7.84
CA MET A 26 -1.41 23.07 7.61
C MET A 26 -2.71 22.29 7.87
N GLY A 27 -2.63 21.09 8.43
CA GLY A 27 -3.79 20.28 8.81
C GLY A 27 -4.31 19.35 7.72
N LYS A 28 -3.57 19.14 6.61
CA LYS A 28 -3.95 18.15 5.60
C LYS A 28 -3.55 16.74 6.06
N ARG A 29 -4.41 15.75 5.78
CA ARG A 29 -4.11 14.33 6.06
C ARG A 29 -3.29 13.75 4.91
N ILE A 30 -1.96 13.82 5.03
CA ILE A 30 -1.04 13.37 3.98
C ILE A 30 -0.30 12.13 4.46
N PHE A 31 -0.18 11.13 3.58
CA PHE A 31 0.64 9.95 3.77
C PHE A 31 1.75 9.94 2.73
N LEU A 32 3.01 9.98 3.17
CA LEU A 32 4.18 9.84 2.32
C LEU A 32 4.51 8.36 2.17
N VAL A 33 4.19 7.77 1.03
CA VAL A 33 4.42 6.34 0.76
C VAL A 33 5.84 6.12 0.27
N VAL A 34 6.65 5.48 1.08
CA VAL A 34 8.06 5.19 0.80
C VAL A 34 8.18 4.10 -0.27
N GLU A 35 8.88 4.42 -1.34
CA GLU A 35 9.20 3.50 -2.46
C GLU A 35 10.65 3.00 -2.39
N LYS A 36 11.53 3.74 -1.69
CA LYS A 36 12.96 3.44 -1.52
C LYS A 36 13.48 3.91 -0.16
N MET A 37 14.48 3.23 0.37
CA MET A 37 15.11 3.58 1.66
C MET A 37 15.62 5.02 1.72
N ASN A 38 16.13 5.57 0.61
CA ASN A 38 16.61 6.96 0.59
C ASN A 38 15.49 7.97 0.84
N GLU A 39 14.26 7.70 0.38
CA GLU A 39 13.10 8.56 0.67
C GLU A 39 12.79 8.58 2.16
N LEU A 40 12.84 7.42 2.83
CA LEU A 40 12.60 7.33 4.27
C LEU A 40 13.59 8.18 5.07
N LYS A 41 14.87 8.12 4.70
CA LYS A 41 15.92 8.94 5.32
C LYS A 41 15.69 10.44 5.10
N LEU A 42 15.23 10.79 3.89
CA LEU A 42 14.94 12.17 3.53
C LEU A 42 13.69 12.69 4.26
N ILE A 43 12.64 11.89 4.36
CA ILE A 43 11.44 12.21 5.14
C ILE A 43 11.82 12.48 6.61
N ALA A 44 12.61 11.60 7.22
CA ALA A 44 13.04 11.78 8.62
C ALA A 44 13.87 13.05 8.82
N LYS A 45 14.78 13.37 7.88
CA LYS A 45 15.57 14.60 7.90
C LYS A 45 14.67 15.83 7.84
N MET A 46 13.77 15.89 6.86
CA MET A 46 12.89 17.02 6.62
C MET A 46 11.85 17.19 7.73
N ALA A 47 11.27 16.11 8.22
CA ALA A 47 10.33 16.11 9.33
C ALA A 47 10.94 16.75 10.59
N LYS A 48 12.20 16.40 10.88
CA LYS A 48 12.96 17.02 11.99
C LYS A 48 13.19 18.52 11.76
N GLN A 49 13.58 18.92 10.55
CA GLN A 49 13.83 20.34 10.21
C GLN A 49 12.56 21.19 10.32
N LEU A 50 11.43 20.65 9.88
CA LEU A 50 10.14 21.35 9.88
C LEU A 50 9.39 21.21 11.19
N ASN A 51 9.89 20.40 12.13
CA ASN A 51 9.21 20.03 13.38
C ASN A 51 7.78 19.52 13.11
N VAL A 52 7.68 18.49 12.27
CA VAL A 52 6.44 17.81 11.90
C VAL A 52 6.59 16.33 12.15
N GLU A 53 5.59 15.69 12.73
CA GLU A 53 5.49 14.24 12.83
C GLU A 53 4.85 13.70 11.54
N PRO A 54 5.60 13.00 10.66
CA PRO A 54 5.09 12.60 9.35
C PRO A 54 4.17 11.38 9.46
N ASN A 55 3.10 11.33 8.64
CA ASN A 55 2.41 10.07 8.42
C ASN A 55 3.13 9.32 7.28
N ILE A 56 3.77 8.22 7.62
CA ILE A 56 4.55 7.41 6.69
C ILE A 56 3.72 6.21 6.24
N GLY A 57 3.68 5.99 4.93
CA GLY A 57 3.32 4.73 4.32
C GLY A 57 4.56 4.00 3.83
N ILE A 58 4.51 2.69 3.71
CA ILE A 58 5.54 1.90 3.04
C ILE A 58 4.88 1.06 1.95
N ARG A 59 5.39 1.17 0.72
CA ARG A 59 5.03 0.25 -0.34
C ARG A 59 5.86 -1.02 -0.23
N ILE A 60 5.16 -2.16 -0.09
CA ILE A 60 5.76 -3.49 -0.01
C ILE A 60 5.72 -4.17 -1.38
N LYS A 61 6.79 -4.89 -1.73
CA LYS A 61 6.81 -5.82 -2.85
C LYS A 61 6.22 -7.14 -2.39
N LEU A 62 5.17 -7.59 -3.08
CA LEU A 62 4.61 -8.91 -2.86
C LEU A 62 5.31 -9.94 -3.76
N ALA A 63 5.56 -11.14 -3.24
CA ALA A 63 6.10 -12.25 -4.02
C ALA A 63 5.06 -12.76 -5.03
N SER A 64 3.77 -12.65 -4.68
CA SER A 64 2.68 -12.93 -5.61
C SER A 64 2.64 -11.88 -6.71
N SER A 65 3.25 -12.17 -7.87
CA SER A 65 3.18 -11.30 -9.04
C SER A 65 1.77 -11.21 -9.60
N GLY A 66 1.32 -9.99 -9.90
CA GLY A 66 0.14 -9.77 -10.72
C GLY A 66 0.36 -10.36 -12.13
N SER A 67 -0.70 -10.77 -12.81
CA SER A 67 -0.63 -11.04 -14.27
C SER A 67 -1.37 -9.95 -15.01
N GLY A 68 -0.77 -9.51 -16.06
CA GLY A 68 -1.32 -8.59 -17.02
C GLY A 68 -0.22 -8.24 -18.01
N LYS A 69 -0.55 -7.54 -19.08
CA LYS A 69 0.41 -7.02 -20.08
C LYS A 69 1.58 -6.20 -19.47
N TRP A 70 1.55 -5.94 -18.18
CA TRP A 70 2.50 -5.14 -17.40
C TRP A 70 3.04 -5.92 -16.19
N GLU A 71 3.42 -7.18 -16.38
CA GLU A 71 4.01 -8.06 -15.36
C GLU A 71 5.24 -7.44 -14.66
N GLU A 72 5.95 -6.56 -15.35
CA GLU A 72 7.14 -5.86 -14.84
C GLU A 72 6.84 -4.86 -13.70
N SER A 73 5.58 -4.55 -13.42
CA SER A 73 5.20 -3.59 -12.37
C SER A 73 4.85 -4.23 -11.03
N GLY A 74 4.82 -5.55 -10.95
CA GLY A 74 4.52 -6.32 -9.72
C GLY A 74 5.62 -7.32 -9.34
N GLY A 75 5.59 -7.84 -8.12
CA GLY A 75 6.53 -8.84 -7.62
C GLY A 75 7.95 -8.30 -7.37
N ASP A 76 8.92 -9.20 -7.19
CA ASP A 76 10.33 -8.84 -6.90
C ASP A 76 11.00 -8.04 -8.02
N ALA A 77 10.56 -8.18 -9.27
CA ALA A 77 11.05 -7.41 -10.42
C ALA A 77 10.51 -5.97 -10.46
N SER A 78 9.54 -5.63 -9.59
CA SER A 78 9.00 -4.28 -9.53
C SER A 78 10.08 -3.24 -9.23
N LYS A 79 10.09 -2.16 -10.02
CA LYS A 79 10.96 -0.99 -9.77
C LYS A 79 10.60 -0.24 -8.49
N PHE A 80 9.41 -0.49 -7.93
CA PHE A 80 8.79 0.28 -6.85
C PHE A 80 8.53 -0.61 -5.64
N GLY A 81 8.69 0.01 -4.47
CA GLY A 81 8.43 -0.63 -3.18
C GLY A 81 9.65 -1.35 -2.60
N LEU A 82 9.56 -1.66 -1.33
CA LEU A 82 10.60 -2.32 -0.56
C LEU A 82 10.44 -3.84 -0.62
N THR A 83 11.54 -4.54 -0.76
CA THR A 83 11.63 -5.98 -0.52
C THR A 83 11.47 -6.28 0.99
N SER A 84 11.27 -7.54 1.36
CA SER A 84 11.17 -7.91 2.78
C SER A 84 12.40 -7.51 3.60
N SER A 85 13.61 -7.62 3.03
CA SER A 85 14.84 -7.19 3.68
C SER A 85 14.91 -5.67 3.84
N GLU A 86 14.58 -4.92 2.79
CA GLU A 86 14.53 -3.45 2.85
C GLU A 86 13.44 -2.95 3.81
N LEU A 87 12.31 -3.68 3.91
CA LEU A 87 11.28 -3.38 4.90
C LEU A 87 11.83 -3.50 6.32
N LEU A 88 12.53 -4.60 6.65
CA LEU A 88 13.15 -4.76 7.97
C LEU A 88 14.14 -3.63 8.27
N GLU A 89 15.00 -3.26 7.31
CA GLU A 89 15.89 -2.11 7.46
C GLU A 89 15.13 -0.79 7.71
N ALA A 90 13.99 -0.61 7.04
CA ALA A 90 13.13 0.57 7.24
C ALA A 90 12.52 0.59 8.64
N LEU A 91 12.08 -0.56 9.14
CA LEU A 91 11.50 -0.69 10.49
C LEU A 91 12.55 -0.41 11.57
N ASP A 92 13.75 -0.99 11.44
CA ASP A 92 14.88 -0.73 12.35
C ASP A 92 15.27 0.75 12.32
N PHE A 93 15.29 1.37 11.14
CA PHE A 93 15.55 2.80 11.01
C PHE A 93 14.51 3.64 11.74
N LEU A 94 13.22 3.38 11.53
CA LEU A 94 12.13 4.09 12.21
C LEU A 94 12.21 3.95 13.73
N GLU A 95 12.48 2.75 14.22
CA GLU A 95 12.64 2.49 15.66
C GLU A 95 13.84 3.24 16.24
N SER A 96 15.00 3.21 15.54
CA SER A 96 16.23 3.92 15.96
C SER A 96 16.06 5.45 16.01
N LYS A 97 15.09 5.99 15.26
CA LYS A 97 14.77 7.42 15.24
C LYS A 97 13.63 7.81 16.17
N GLY A 98 13.02 6.86 16.88
CA GLY A 98 11.84 7.11 17.70
C GLY A 98 10.59 7.45 16.87
N MET A 99 10.55 7.01 15.61
CA MET A 99 9.49 7.30 14.63
C MET A 99 8.57 6.10 14.38
N LYS A 100 8.54 5.15 15.30
CA LYS A 100 7.74 3.92 15.16
C LYS A 100 6.26 4.21 14.94
N ASP A 101 5.71 5.18 15.69
CA ASP A 101 4.32 5.60 15.59
C ASP A 101 4.02 6.44 14.33
N CYS A 102 5.04 6.83 13.56
CA CYS A 102 4.85 7.52 12.29
C CYS A 102 4.42 6.56 11.15
N LEU A 103 4.72 5.26 11.27
CA LEU A 103 4.29 4.27 10.26
C LEU A 103 2.80 3.98 10.43
N LYS A 104 1.99 4.50 9.52
CA LYS A 104 0.54 4.45 9.56
C LYS A 104 -0.10 3.59 8.48
N LEU A 105 0.62 3.38 7.36
CA LEU A 105 0.06 2.80 6.16
C LEU A 105 1.02 1.80 5.53
N ILE A 106 0.49 0.67 5.08
CA ILE A 106 1.14 -0.19 4.10
C ILE A 106 0.40 -0.12 2.78
N HIS A 107 1.15 -0.06 1.70
CA HIS A 107 0.63 -0.03 0.33
C HIS A 107 1.22 -1.15 -0.49
N PHE A 108 0.43 -1.72 -1.37
CA PHE A 108 0.90 -2.63 -2.42
C PHE A 108 0.13 -2.43 -3.72
N HIS A 109 0.77 -2.79 -4.82
CA HIS A 109 0.14 -2.72 -6.13
C HIS A 109 0.44 -3.99 -6.92
N ILE A 110 -0.59 -4.66 -7.39
CA ILE A 110 -0.50 -5.97 -8.05
C ILE A 110 -0.42 -5.90 -9.58
N GLY A 111 -0.37 -4.69 -10.11
CA GLY A 111 -0.32 -4.44 -11.55
C GLY A 111 -1.58 -3.79 -12.08
N SER A 112 -1.70 -3.73 -13.40
CA SER A 112 -2.84 -3.15 -14.12
C SER A 112 -3.60 -4.24 -14.86
N GLN A 113 -4.91 -4.02 -15.07
CA GLN A 113 -5.78 -4.97 -15.78
C GLN A 113 -5.73 -6.38 -15.17
N VAL A 114 -5.93 -6.45 -13.86
CA VAL A 114 -5.98 -7.72 -13.12
C VAL A 114 -7.35 -8.36 -13.34
N THR A 115 -7.41 -9.31 -14.25
CA THR A 115 -8.66 -9.91 -14.73
C THR A 115 -9.15 -11.11 -13.89
N LYS A 116 -8.30 -11.63 -13.00
CA LYS A 116 -8.59 -12.85 -12.24
C LYS A 116 -8.65 -12.57 -10.74
N ILE A 117 -9.83 -12.74 -10.13
CA ILE A 117 -10.05 -12.53 -8.68
C ILE A 117 -9.06 -13.33 -7.80
N ARG A 118 -8.68 -14.54 -8.23
CA ARG A 118 -7.74 -15.37 -7.48
C ARG A 118 -6.40 -14.66 -7.20
N ARG A 119 -5.93 -13.79 -8.11
CA ARG A 119 -4.69 -13.05 -7.92
C ARG A 119 -4.83 -11.97 -6.88
N ILE A 120 -5.96 -11.28 -6.90
CA ILE A 120 -6.30 -10.28 -5.87
C ILE A 120 -6.33 -10.97 -4.49
N LYS A 121 -7.02 -12.12 -4.39
CA LYS A 121 -7.07 -12.90 -3.14
C LYS A 121 -5.69 -13.34 -2.65
N THR A 122 -4.81 -13.77 -3.56
CA THR A 122 -3.45 -14.18 -3.19
C THR A 122 -2.64 -13.00 -2.67
N ALA A 123 -2.69 -11.87 -3.36
CA ALA A 123 -2.01 -10.65 -2.94
C ALA A 123 -2.53 -10.12 -1.60
N LEU A 124 -3.85 -10.12 -1.40
CA LEU A 124 -4.46 -9.71 -0.13
C LEU A 124 -4.03 -10.61 1.04
N ARG A 125 -3.98 -11.92 0.83
CA ARG A 125 -3.51 -12.86 1.86
C ARG A 125 -2.04 -12.61 2.22
N GLU A 126 -1.20 -12.36 1.23
CA GLU A 126 0.21 -12.03 1.47
C GLU A 126 0.35 -10.69 2.20
N ALA A 127 -0.33 -9.64 1.73
CA ALA A 127 -0.30 -8.33 2.35
C ALA A 127 -0.84 -8.35 3.79
N SER A 128 -1.88 -9.16 4.06
CA SER A 128 -2.41 -9.32 5.41
C SER A 128 -1.40 -9.93 6.39
N GLN A 129 -0.48 -10.79 5.92
CA GLN A 129 0.59 -11.30 6.77
C GLN A 129 1.59 -10.19 7.14
N PHE A 130 1.93 -9.28 6.22
CA PHE A 130 2.74 -8.11 6.56
C PHE A 130 2.05 -7.24 7.60
N TYR A 131 0.73 -7.02 7.47
CA TYR A 131 -0.04 -6.27 8.46
C TYR A 131 0.04 -6.89 9.86
N VAL A 132 -0.15 -8.22 9.96
CA VAL A 132 -0.03 -8.96 11.22
C VAL A 132 1.39 -8.85 11.80
N GLN A 133 2.41 -9.06 10.99
CA GLN A 133 3.81 -9.01 11.44
C GLN A 133 4.18 -7.62 11.97
N LEU A 134 3.76 -6.56 11.29
CA LEU A 134 3.99 -5.19 11.75
C LEU A 134 3.35 -4.94 13.12
N HIS A 135 2.11 -5.40 13.33
CA HIS A 135 1.46 -5.32 14.63
C HIS A 135 2.19 -6.14 15.70
N SER A 136 2.66 -7.35 15.38
CA SER A 136 3.43 -8.19 16.30
C SER A 136 4.76 -7.56 16.72
N MET A 137 5.37 -6.74 15.83
CA MET A 137 6.57 -5.96 16.09
C MET A 137 6.26 -4.62 16.81
N GLY A 138 4.98 -4.36 17.12
CA GLY A 138 4.52 -3.18 17.85
C GLY A 138 4.37 -1.92 17.01
N PHE A 139 4.34 -2.03 15.68
CA PHE A 139 3.96 -0.92 14.79
C PHE A 139 2.43 -0.82 14.74
N LYS A 140 1.90 0.39 14.86
CA LYS A 140 0.46 0.65 14.87
C LYS A 140 -0.01 1.11 13.50
N VAL A 141 0.08 0.21 12.50
CA VAL A 141 -0.43 0.48 11.16
C VAL A 141 -1.95 0.57 11.19
N GLU A 142 -2.50 1.63 10.63
CA GLU A 142 -3.93 1.93 10.67
C GLU A 142 -4.61 1.72 9.30
N PHE A 143 -3.82 1.77 8.22
CA PHE A 143 -4.33 1.74 6.86
C PHE A 143 -3.64 0.65 6.03
N VAL A 144 -4.45 -0.05 5.26
CA VAL A 144 -3.99 -0.94 4.18
C VAL A 144 -4.49 -0.39 2.87
N ASP A 145 -3.58 0.12 2.06
CA ASP A 145 -3.85 0.58 0.71
C ASP A 145 -3.59 -0.57 -0.26
N ILE A 146 -4.65 -1.11 -0.80
CA ILE A 146 -4.63 -2.28 -1.69
C ILE A 146 -4.39 -1.90 -3.15
N GLY A 147 -4.05 -0.65 -3.41
CA GLY A 147 -3.74 -0.12 -4.73
C GLY A 147 -4.96 -0.11 -5.67
N GLY A 148 -4.65 -0.07 -6.94
CA GLY A 148 -5.63 -0.14 -8.01
C GLY A 148 -5.42 -1.33 -8.93
N GLY A 149 -5.72 -1.14 -10.21
CA GLY A 149 -5.44 -2.11 -11.24
C GLY A 149 -6.56 -3.13 -11.48
N LEU A 150 -7.76 -2.89 -10.98
CA LEU A 150 -8.92 -3.72 -11.31
C LEU A 150 -9.08 -3.82 -12.82
N GLY A 151 -9.44 -5.01 -13.28
CA GLY A 151 -9.67 -5.27 -14.68
C GLY A 151 -10.96 -4.63 -15.17
N VAL A 152 -10.93 -4.14 -16.42
CA VAL A 152 -12.12 -3.74 -17.17
C VAL A 152 -12.45 -4.84 -18.15
N ASP A 153 -13.73 -5.19 -18.23
CA ASP A 153 -14.24 -6.19 -19.17
C ASP A 153 -14.44 -5.55 -20.55
N TYR A 154 -13.36 -5.48 -21.32
CA TYR A 154 -13.35 -4.83 -22.64
C TYR A 154 -14.09 -5.61 -23.72
N ASP A 155 -14.17 -6.93 -23.60
CA ASP A 155 -14.86 -7.78 -24.57
C ASP A 155 -16.28 -8.18 -24.15
N GLY A 156 -16.69 -7.81 -22.94
CA GLY A 156 -18.05 -8.03 -22.42
C GLY A 156 -18.42 -9.50 -22.15
N THR A 157 -17.44 -10.41 -22.27
CA THR A 157 -17.72 -11.86 -22.19
C THR A 157 -17.79 -12.41 -20.77
N ARG A 158 -17.21 -11.69 -19.80
CA ARG A 158 -17.02 -12.13 -18.42
C ARG A 158 -16.42 -13.54 -18.32
N SER A 159 -15.49 -13.82 -19.21
CA SER A 159 -14.87 -15.14 -19.37
C SER A 159 -13.54 -15.21 -18.65
N SER A 160 -13.28 -16.33 -17.97
CA SER A 160 -11.97 -16.59 -17.36
C SER A 160 -10.86 -16.93 -18.37
N SER A 161 -11.22 -17.15 -19.63
CA SER A 161 -10.31 -17.58 -20.72
C SER A 161 -9.79 -16.41 -21.58
N SER A 162 -10.37 -15.23 -21.47
CA SER A 162 -9.94 -14.03 -22.21
C SER A 162 -9.14 -13.08 -21.32
N GLU A 163 -8.03 -12.54 -21.82
CA GLU A 163 -7.28 -11.48 -21.16
C GLU A 163 -7.99 -10.12 -21.19
N GLY A 164 -8.94 -9.95 -22.10
CA GLY A 164 -9.80 -8.76 -22.20
C GLY A 164 -11.04 -8.80 -21.33
N SER A 165 -11.23 -9.89 -20.54
CA SER A 165 -12.42 -10.11 -19.74
C SER A 165 -12.10 -10.31 -18.26
N VAL A 166 -13.01 -9.85 -17.40
CA VAL A 166 -12.89 -9.93 -15.94
C VAL A 166 -13.81 -11.03 -15.43
N ASN A 167 -13.28 -11.91 -14.57
CA ASN A 167 -14.05 -13.03 -14.01
C ASN A 167 -14.65 -12.74 -12.63
N TYR A 168 -14.77 -11.49 -12.23
CA TYR A 168 -15.32 -11.07 -10.94
C TYR A 168 -16.13 -9.78 -11.07
N SER A 169 -17.01 -9.56 -10.13
CA SER A 169 -17.72 -8.29 -9.95
C SER A 169 -17.01 -7.39 -8.93
N ILE A 170 -17.31 -6.09 -8.94
CA ILE A 170 -16.83 -5.17 -7.91
C ILE A 170 -17.28 -5.64 -6.52
N GLN A 171 -18.50 -6.16 -6.40
CA GLN A 171 -19.01 -6.68 -5.12
C GLN A 171 -18.19 -7.87 -4.61
N GLU A 172 -17.79 -8.80 -5.48
CA GLU A 172 -16.91 -9.92 -5.10
C GLU A 172 -15.54 -9.41 -4.66
N TYR A 173 -14.96 -8.45 -5.39
CA TYR A 173 -13.71 -7.81 -5.01
C TYR A 173 -13.78 -7.17 -3.62
N VAL A 174 -14.84 -6.41 -3.34
CA VAL A 174 -15.03 -5.77 -2.04
C VAL A 174 -15.21 -6.80 -0.94
N ASN A 175 -16.06 -7.81 -1.15
CA ASN A 175 -16.30 -8.87 -0.18
C ASN A 175 -15.02 -9.63 0.16
N ASP A 176 -14.24 -10.01 -0.86
CA ASP A 176 -12.99 -10.74 -0.67
C ASP A 176 -11.93 -9.88 0.04
N SER A 177 -11.87 -8.59 -0.28
CA SER A 177 -10.91 -7.67 0.35
C SER A 177 -11.23 -7.48 1.83
N ILE A 178 -12.50 -7.22 2.15
CA ILE A 178 -12.93 -7.01 3.54
C ILE A 178 -12.80 -8.30 4.34
N SER A 179 -13.36 -9.43 3.86
CA SER A 179 -13.33 -10.69 4.60
C SER A 179 -11.92 -11.15 4.90
N THR A 180 -10.98 -11.03 3.93
CA THR A 180 -9.59 -11.43 4.15
C THR A 180 -8.92 -10.64 5.27
N LEU A 181 -9.11 -9.33 5.31
CA LEU A 181 -8.51 -8.47 6.34
C LEU A 181 -9.19 -8.63 7.70
N VAL A 182 -10.51 -8.76 7.73
CA VAL A 182 -11.27 -9.03 8.96
C VAL A 182 -10.86 -10.36 9.58
N ASP A 183 -10.92 -11.46 8.80
CA ASP A 183 -10.60 -12.81 9.28
C ASP A 183 -9.18 -12.89 9.87
N VAL A 184 -8.20 -12.25 9.20
CA VAL A 184 -6.82 -12.23 9.68
C VAL A 184 -6.67 -11.37 10.92
N SER A 185 -7.33 -10.23 10.99
CA SER A 185 -7.28 -9.35 12.16
C SER A 185 -7.91 -10.00 13.39
N ASP A 186 -9.11 -10.58 13.25
CA ASP A 186 -9.81 -11.29 14.32
C ASP A 186 -9.00 -12.48 14.84
N LYS A 187 -8.45 -13.28 13.92
CA LYS A 187 -7.63 -14.45 14.28
C LYS A 187 -6.39 -14.08 15.10
N ASN A 188 -5.82 -12.91 14.87
CA ASN A 188 -4.60 -12.45 15.54
C ASN A 188 -4.87 -11.44 16.66
N GLY A 189 -6.14 -11.09 16.92
CA GLY A 189 -6.51 -10.13 17.98
C GLY A 189 -5.95 -8.72 17.74
N ILE A 190 -5.82 -8.30 16.48
CA ILE A 190 -5.34 -6.97 16.09
C ILE A 190 -6.47 -6.13 15.52
N PRO A 191 -6.36 -4.78 15.54
CA PRO A 191 -7.39 -3.90 14.99
C PRO A 191 -7.67 -4.18 13.51
N HIS A 192 -8.90 -3.97 13.06
CA HIS A 192 -9.23 -3.95 11.64
C HIS A 192 -8.63 -2.69 10.99
N PRO A 193 -7.93 -2.81 9.84
CA PRO A 193 -7.40 -1.66 9.15
C PRO A 193 -8.49 -0.86 8.42
N ASN A 194 -8.24 0.42 8.23
CA ASN A 194 -8.94 1.19 7.20
C ASN A 194 -8.41 0.78 5.82
N ILE A 195 -9.29 0.53 4.88
CA ILE A 195 -8.92 0.09 3.53
C ILE A 195 -8.95 1.30 2.58
N ILE A 196 -7.89 1.46 1.82
CA ILE A 196 -7.79 2.43 0.72
C ILE A 196 -7.71 1.66 -0.58
N THR A 197 -8.41 2.16 -1.62
CA THR A 197 -8.33 1.64 -2.98
C THR A 197 -8.02 2.78 -3.94
N GLU A 198 -7.22 2.49 -4.96
CA GLU A 198 -6.78 3.46 -5.97
C GLU A 198 -7.29 3.11 -7.36
N SER A 199 -8.46 2.48 -7.44
CA SER A 199 -9.08 2.07 -8.70
C SER A 199 -9.58 3.28 -9.48
N GLY A 200 -9.09 3.47 -10.71
CA GLY A 200 -9.42 4.62 -11.55
C GLY A 200 -10.23 4.31 -12.79
N ARG A 201 -10.37 3.03 -13.19
CA ARG A 201 -11.06 2.63 -14.44
C ARG A 201 -12.29 1.77 -14.20
N ALA A 202 -12.39 1.11 -13.09
CA ALA A 202 -13.50 0.23 -12.76
C ALA A 202 -14.56 0.96 -11.93
#